data_6dc66e218f2ded5c8fb57986c1b1463b
#
_entry.id   6dc66e218f2ded5c8fb57986c1b1463b
#
_cell.length_a   1.000
_cell.length_b   1.000
_cell.length_c   1.000
_cell.angle_alpha   90.00
_cell.angle_beta   90.00
_cell.angle_gamma   90.00
#
_symmetry.space_group_name_H-M   'P 1'
#
loop_
_entity.id
_entity.type
_entity.pdbx_description
1 polymer ?
#
loop_
_entity_poly.entity_id
_entity_poly.type
_entity_poly.pdbx_seq_one_letter_code
_entity_poly.pdbx_strand_id
1 'polypeptide(L)'
;MIRKDERRIVRAEATLLRIPIFALAVKGIAGLDGFEFRHAVKRGEETLQASIRTERDAALPYPGPLSRRIHMAFLSLMAEQGFPFANPLQWSWRELCRRMGLPNSGRRDGEFKRAIRASWGLKLFGLQKLDGRVTESWRRLYAECEFQNEQRADGSVADVNRLWLAPWYLDSLNALHSAPVDYALWKRLEDVGPLASRLYEYLIPSFFKRDALELGYDRLTSAMPVVAEARRSHAIRQFAPALDALQAEGIIAQALWDAMKGTGRPKLVLTRGPALAPREPVVRDEGGPAAADRAMRDKVIAAFYSLLGKDIRPMRADHAVAGELIARVGVVRTLKLLPEAVRRMKARFRNAETMGALLRYFDEVIRDAEREREAESRTARERNRRDAELARQGEEDEREAARWAGLSDREQAAIRAAVLAEHPALCRFPQMIEANCIHRLAQGRKAAGEPNSSTG
;
A
#
# COMPACT_ATOMS: atom_id res chain seq x y z
N MET A 1 16.85 2.77 -37.10
CA MET A 1 16.99 4.02 -36.32
C MET A 1 15.80 4.08 -35.35
N ILE A 2 15.94 3.48 -34.14
CA ILE A 2 14.87 3.39 -33.13
C ILE A 2 14.83 4.76 -32.49
N ARG A 3 13.73 5.51 -32.68
CA ARG A 3 13.45 6.72 -31.94
C ARG A 3 13.58 6.37 -30.44
N LYS A 4 14.44 7.08 -29.73
CA LYS A 4 14.46 7.11 -28.27
C LYS A 4 13.06 7.53 -27.80
N ASP A 5 12.18 6.55 -27.59
CA ASP A 5 10.91 6.79 -26.91
C ASP A 5 11.25 7.36 -25.56
N GLU A 6 10.82 8.58 -25.30
CA GLU A 6 11.08 9.28 -24.06
C GLU A 6 10.59 8.39 -22.91
N ARG A 7 11.52 7.95 -22.08
CA ARG A 7 11.21 7.14 -20.90
C ARG A 7 10.25 7.93 -20.03
N ARG A 8 9.07 7.40 -19.86
CA ARG A 8 8.05 7.99 -19.02
C ARG A 8 8.02 7.26 -17.68
N ILE A 9 8.63 7.86 -16.67
CA ILE A 9 8.61 7.32 -15.32
C ILE A 9 7.29 7.71 -14.64
N VAL A 10 6.53 6.71 -14.22
CA VAL A 10 5.36 6.87 -13.37
C VAL A 10 5.69 6.43 -11.94
N ARG A 11 5.00 6.97 -10.97
CA ARG A 11 5.13 6.56 -9.58
C ARG A 11 3.98 5.62 -9.24
N ALA A 12 4.31 4.43 -8.77
CA ALA A 12 3.34 3.47 -8.27
C ALA A 12 3.64 3.12 -6.81
N GLU A 13 2.63 2.92 -5.99
CA GLU A 13 2.80 2.62 -4.58
C GLU A 13 3.53 1.29 -4.39
N ALA A 14 4.63 1.29 -3.63
CA ALA A 14 5.57 0.18 -3.56
C ALA A 14 4.98 -1.10 -2.96
N THR A 15 4.04 -0.99 -2.03
CA THR A 15 3.35 -2.16 -1.45
C THR A 15 2.39 -2.77 -2.46
N LEU A 16 1.63 -1.92 -3.18
CA LEU A 16 0.68 -2.38 -4.20
C LEU A 16 1.38 -3.07 -5.37
N LEU A 17 2.62 -2.67 -5.71
CA LEU A 17 3.42 -3.38 -6.72
C LEU A 17 3.78 -4.81 -6.30
N ARG A 18 3.76 -5.14 -5.02
CA ARG A 18 4.09 -6.49 -4.52
C ARG A 18 2.89 -7.42 -4.42
N ILE A 19 1.68 -6.89 -4.38
CA ILE A 19 0.47 -7.67 -4.14
C ILE A 19 -0.37 -7.82 -5.41
N PRO A 20 -1.11 -8.93 -5.58
CA PRO A 20 -2.02 -9.10 -6.70
C PRO A 20 -3.31 -8.30 -6.48
N ILE A 21 -3.42 -7.15 -7.13
CA ILE A 21 -4.63 -6.30 -7.06
C ILE A 21 -5.57 -6.61 -8.22
N PHE A 22 -5.03 -6.91 -9.40
CA PHE A 22 -5.76 -7.11 -10.64
C PHE A 22 -5.58 -8.55 -11.12
N ALA A 23 -6.63 -9.16 -11.65
CA ALA A 23 -6.49 -10.43 -12.35
C ALA A 23 -5.70 -10.24 -13.66
N LEU A 24 -4.88 -11.22 -14.03
CA LEU A 24 -4.06 -11.19 -15.24
C LEU A 24 -4.75 -11.82 -16.45
N ALA A 25 -5.81 -12.59 -16.25
CA ALA A 25 -6.56 -13.23 -17.31
C ALA A 25 -8.05 -12.91 -17.21
N VAL A 26 -8.72 -12.86 -18.35
CA VAL A 26 -10.18 -12.69 -18.41
C VAL A 26 -10.90 -13.98 -18.06
N LYS A 27 -10.31 -15.13 -18.43
CA LYS A 27 -10.89 -16.45 -18.16
C LYS A 27 -10.92 -16.70 -16.64
N GLY A 28 -12.09 -17.06 -16.13
CA GLY A 28 -12.28 -17.34 -14.70
C GLY A 28 -12.53 -16.13 -13.81
N ILE A 29 -12.50 -14.90 -14.38
CA ILE A 29 -12.69 -13.67 -13.59
C ILE A 29 -14.11 -13.54 -13.03
N ALA A 30 -15.10 -14.11 -13.71
CA ALA A 30 -16.51 -14.04 -13.30
C ALA A 30 -16.79 -14.70 -11.93
N GLY A 31 -16.03 -15.73 -11.58
CA GLY A 31 -16.11 -16.43 -10.29
C GLY A 31 -15.06 -16.01 -9.28
N LEU A 32 -14.27 -14.96 -9.58
CA LEU A 32 -13.20 -14.50 -8.70
C LEU A 32 -13.73 -13.45 -7.73
N ASP A 33 -13.71 -13.76 -6.45
CA ASP A 33 -14.12 -12.83 -5.39
C ASP A 33 -12.95 -12.00 -4.86
N GLY A 34 -11.72 -12.53 -4.88
CA GLY A 34 -10.54 -11.83 -4.41
C GLY A 34 -9.27 -12.67 -4.44
N PHE A 35 -8.19 -12.05 -3.99
CA PHE A 35 -6.90 -12.68 -3.74
C PHE A 35 -6.51 -12.48 -2.28
N GLU A 36 -5.78 -13.43 -1.72
CA GLU A 36 -5.10 -13.27 -0.45
C GLU A 36 -3.59 -13.39 -0.66
N PHE A 37 -2.86 -12.40 -0.20
CA PHE A 37 -1.40 -12.38 -0.24
C PHE A 37 -0.84 -12.28 1.18
N ARG A 38 -0.11 -13.31 1.60
CA ARG A 38 0.55 -13.37 2.90
C ARG A 38 2.02 -13.04 2.78
N HIS A 39 2.51 -12.23 3.67
CA HIS A 39 3.87 -11.72 3.63
C HIS A 39 4.45 -11.67 5.05
N ALA A 40 5.63 -12.25 5.23
CA ALA A 40 6.38 -12.14 6.47
C ALA A 40 7.63 -11.30 6.23
N VAL A 41 7.83 -10.27 7.04
CA VAL A 41 9.01 -9.39 7.00
C VAL A 41 9.73 -9.46 8.33
N LYS A 42 11.02 -9.77 8.31
CA LYS A 42 11.87 -9.61 9.49
C LYS A 42 12.17 -8.13 9.69
N ARG A 43 11.92 -7.64 10.90
CA ARG A 43 12.25 -6.28 11.33
C ARG A 43 13.11 -6.36 12.59
N GLY A 44 14.43 -6.43 12.44
CA GLY A 44 15.33 -6.78 13.52
C GLY A 44 15.17 -8.25 13.90
N GLU A 45 14.93 -8.54 15.17
CA GLU A 45 14.65 -9.88 15.70
C GLU A 45 13.19 -10.31 15.53
N GLU A 46 12.31 -9.35 15.25
CA GLU A 46 10.87 -9.56 15.14
C GLU A 46 10.44 -9.97 13.74
N THR A 47 9.39 -10.77 13.66
CA THR A 47 8.76 -11.16 12.39
C THR A 47 7.38 -10.53 12.29
N LEU A 48 7.25 -9.49 11.45
CA LEU A 48 5.96 -8.92 11.07
C LEU A 48 5.26 -9.87 10.09
N GLN A 49 4.15 -10.41 10.49
CA GLN A 49 3.24 -11.12 9.58
C GLN A 49 2.22 -10.13 9.04
N ALA A 50 2.13 -10.01 7.74
CA ALA A 50 1.15 -9.19 7.07
C ALA A 50 0.40 -10.03 6.04
N SER A 51 -0.91 -9.89 6.01
CA SER A 51 -1.73 -10.38 4.90
C SER A 51 -2.50 -9.22 4.29
N ILE A 52 -2.65 -9.26 2.98
CA ILE A 52 -3.51 -8.34 2.25
C ILE A 52 -4.48 -9.19 1.47
N ARG A 53 -5.77 -8.99 1.72
CA ARG A 53 -6.86 -9.60 0.97
C ARG A 53 -7.49 -8.53 0.10
N THR A 54 -7.74 -8.86 -1.15
CA THR A 54 -8.55 -8.06 -2.04
C THR A 54 -9.93 -8.70 -2.18
N GLU A 55 -10.98 -7.90 -2.29
CA GLU A 55 -12.34 -8.38 -2.43
C GLU A 55 -13.10 -7.46 -3.38
N ARG A 56 -13.84 -8.03 -4.34
CA ARG A 56 -14.71 -7.27 -5.21
C ARG A 56 -15.97 -6.83 -4.49
N ASP A 57 -16.59 -5.78 -4.95
CA ASP A 57 -17.98 -5.49 -4.63
C ASP A 57 -18.89 -6.56 -5.28
N ALA A 58 -19.87 -7.06 -4.54
CA ALA A 58 -20.75 -8.14 -5.01
C ALA A 58 -21.50 -7.78 -6.29
N ALA A 59 -21.81 -6.50 -6.50
CA ALA A 59 -22.50 -6.00 -7.69
C ALA A 59 -21.58 -5.77 -8.90
N LEU A 60 -20.26 -5.88 -8.73
CA LEU A 60 -19.28 -5.57 -9.76
C LEU A 60 -18.37 -6.78 -10.04
N PRO A 61 -17.85 -6.94 -11.26
CA PRO A 61 -16.86 -7.96 -11.55
C PRO A 61 -15.55 -7.63 -10.82
N TYR A 62 -14.71 -8.67 -10.59
CA TYR A 62 -13.34 -8.43 -10.12
C TYR A 62 -12.53 -7.66 -11.19
N PRO A 63 -11.69 -6.68 -10.82
CA PRO A 63 -10.91 -5.90 -11.78
C PRO A 63 -9.86 -6.77 -12.50
N GLY A 64 -9.95 -6.77 -13.82
CA GLY A 64 -9.14 -7.62 -14.70
C GLY A 64 -8.01 -6.89 -15.43
N PRO A 65 -7.49 -7.50 -16.53
CA PRO A 65 -6.37 -6.95 -17.29
C PRO A 65 -6.63 -5.54 -17.82
N LEU A 66 -7.84 -5.25 -18.29
CA LEU A 66 -8.20 -3.91 -18.77
C LEU A 66 -8.18 -2.88 -17.62
N SER A 67 -8.70 -3.25 -16.45
CA SER A 67 -8.66 -2.41 -15.24
C SER A 67 -7.21 -2.06 -14.86
N ARG A 68 -6.30 -3.03 -14.93
CA ARG A 68 -4.87 -2.84 -14.66
C ARG A 68 -4.22 -1.88 -15.67
N ARG A 69 -4.49 -2.05 -16.97
CA ARG A 69 -3.98 -1.16 -18.02
C ARG A 69 -4.48 0.27 -17.85
N ILE A 70 -5.75 0.44 -17.50
CA ILE A 70 -6.34 1.76 -17.21
C ILE A 70 -5.69 2.37 -15.97
N HIS A 71 -5.49 1.60 -14.91
CA HIS A 71 -4.84 2.09 -13.68
C HIS A 71 -3.42 2.62 -13.98
N MET A 72 -2.61 1.88 -14.72
CA MET A 72 -1.27 2.31 -15.11
C MET A 72 -1.30 3.53 -16.04
N ALA A 73 -2.31 3.63 -16.91
CA ALA A 73 -2.51 4.82 -17.76
C ALA A 73 -2.87 6.05 -16.92
N PHE A 74 -3.70 5.91 -15.88
CA PHE A 74 -4.00 7.01 -14.95
C PHE A 74 -2.75 7.48 -14.20
N LEU A 75 -1.91 6.58 -13.70
CA LEU A 75 -0.64 6.96 -13.08
C LEU A 75 0.27 7.71 -14.09
N SER A 76 0.22 7.32 -15.37
CA SER A 76 0.96 8.02 -16.43
C SER A 76 0.41 9.41 -16.72
N LEU A 77 -0.92 9.61 -16.67
CA LEU A 77 -1.55 10.91 -16.80
C LEU A 77 -1.21 11.84 -15.63
N MET A 78 -1.28 11.31 -14.40
CA MET A 78 -0.89 12.06 -13.20
C MET A 78 0.58 12.49 -13.24
N ALA A 79 1.47 11.61 -13.72
CA ALA A 79 2.89 11.95 -13.84
C ALA A 79 3.15 13.10 -14.81
N GLU A 80 2.30 13.29 -15.84
CA GLU A 80 2.39 14.45 -16.75
C GLU A 80 1.87 15.75 -16.14
N GLN A 81 0.86 15.65 -15.27
CA GLN A 81 0.35 16.85 -14.57
C GLN A 81 1.35 17.40 -13.56
N GLY A 82 2.38 16.60 -13.24
CA GLY A 82 3.45 17.00 -12.34
C GLY A 82 3.23 16.53 -10.90
N PHE A 83 4.23 16.80 -10.07
CA PHE A 83 4.25 16.45 -8.65
C PHE A 83 4.17 17.73 -7.80
N PRO A 84 3.45 17.75 -6.66
CA PRO A 84 2.67 16.67 -6.07
C PRO A 84 1.40 16.36 -6.86
N PHE A 85 0.99 15.08 -6.84
CA PHE A 85 -0.26 14.66 -7.47
C PHE A 85 -1.46 15.25 -6.75
N ALA A 86 -2.48 15.63 -7.51
CA ALA A 86 -3.71 16.22 -6.98
C ALA A 86 -4.96 15.47 -7.45
N ASN A 87 -6.02 15.54 -6.65
CA ASN A 87 -7.37 15.14 -7.02
C ASN A 87 -8.19 16.36 -7.47
N PRO A 88 -9.14 16.16 -8.40
CA PRO A 88 -9.34 14.98 -9.22
C PRO A 88 -8.37 14.91 -10.40
N LEU A 89 -8.01 13.70 -10.84
CA LEU A 89 -7.45 13.50 -12.16
C LEU A 89 -8.55 13.71 -13.19
N GLN A 90 -8.37 14.68 -14.11
CA GLN A 90 -9.25 14.89 -15.27
C GLN A 90 -8.64 14.21 -16.49
N TRP A 91 -9.49 13.60 -17.31
CA TRP A 91 -9.04 12.85 -18.48
C TRP A 91 -10.15 12.71 -19.54
N SER A 92 -9.76 12.41 -20.78
CA SER A 92 -10.67 12.10 -21.89
C SER A 92 -10.51 10.67 -22.35
N TRP A 93 -11.57 10.08 -22.94
CA TRP A 93 -11.50 8.74 -23.54
C TRP A 93 -10.40 8.64 -24.61
N ARG A 94 -10.30 9.66 -25.44
CA ARG A 94 -9.26 9.75 -26.48
C ARG A 94 -7.86 9.68 -25.90
N GLU A 95 -7.63 10.40 -24.83
CA GLU A 95 -6.33 10.42 -24.17
C GLU A 95 -6.00 9.08 -23.50
N LEU A 96 -6.97 8.47 -22.83
CA LEU A 96 -6.81 7.17 -22.21
C LEU A 96 -6.51 6.09 -23.27
N CYS A 97 -7.25 6.07 -24.40
CA CYS A 97 -6.97 5.19 -25.53
C CYS A 97 -5.55 5.38 -26.06
N ARG A 98 -5.14 6.63 -26.30
CA ARG A 98 -3.80 6.97 -26.79
C ARG A 98 -2.70 6.43 -25.84
N ARG A 99 -2.90 6.57 -24.54
CA ARG A 99 -1.96 6.07 -23.53
C ARG A 99 -1.81 4.55 -23.58
N MET A 100 -2.90 3.86 -23.70
CA MET A 100 -2.92 2.40 -23.78
C MET A 100 -2.52 1.86 -25.14
N GLY A 101 -2.31 2.73 -26.16
CA GLY A 101 -2.04 2.30 -27.53
C GLY A 101 -3.24 1.68 -28.21
N LEU A 102 -4.46 2.08 -27.82
CA LEU A 102 -5.72 1.54 -28.35
C LEU A 102 -6.37 2.54 -29.31
N PRO A 103 -7.05 2.07 -30.36
CA PRO A 103 -7.83 2.95 -31.21
C PRO A 103 -9.00 3.56 -30.42
N ASN A 104 -9.25 4.85 -30.63
CA ASN A 104 -10.38 5.54 -30.04
C ASN A 104 -11.67 5.15 -30.79
N SER A 105 -12.54 4.40 -30.14
CA SER A 105 -13.88 4.08 -30.67
C SER A 105 -14.88 4.17 -29.54
N GLY A 106 -16.00 4.89 -29.72
CA GLY A 106 -17.06 5.05 -28.72
C GLY A 106 -17.65 3.73 -28.20
N ARG A 107 -17.44 2.63 -28.94
CA ARG A 107 -17.82 1.28 -28.50
C ARG A 107 -17.09 0.83 -27.23
N ARG A 108 -15.88 1.37 -26.97
CA ARG A 108 -15.05 0.99 -25.82
C ARG A 108 -15.36 1.74 -24.53
N ASP A 109 -16.07 2.85 -24.62
CA ASP A 109 -16.37 3.66 -23.45
C ASP A 109 -17.13 2.84 -22.38
N GLY A 110 -18.06 2.00 -22.81
CA GLY A 110 -18.78 1.09 -21.92
C GLY A 110 -17.88 0.02 -21.27
N GLU A 111 -16.87 -0.48 -21.99
CA GLU A 111 -15.91 -1.44 -21.43
C GLU A 111 -14.99 -0.76 -20.42
N PHE A 112 -14.52 0.44 -20.74
CA PHE A 112 -13.66 1.22 -19.85
C PHE A 112 -14.42 1.64 -18.59
N LYS A 113 -15.65 2.11 -18.71
CA LYS A 113 -16.51 2.42 -17.56
C LYS A 113 -16.67 1.22 -16.63
N ARG A 114 -16.96 0.03 -17.19
CA ARG A 114 -17.06 -1.21 -16.41
C ARG A 114 -15.74 -1.55 -15.72
N ALA A 115 -14.61 -1.42 -16.41
CA ALA A 115 -13.28 -1.71 -15.85
C ALA A 115 -12.88 -0.73 -14.73
N ILE A 116 -13.22 0.57 -14.88
CA ILE A 116 -12.99 1.60 -13.85
C ILE A 116 -13.91 1.35 -12.65
N ARG A 117 -15.19 1.06 -12.87
CA ARG A 117 -16.13 0.72 -11.79
C ARG A 117 -15.71 -0.52 -11.03
N ALA A 118 -15.18 -1.55 -11.72
CA ALA A 118 -14.61 -2.73 -11.08
C ALA A 118 -13.44 -2.38 -10.15
N SER A 119 -12.55 -1.48 -10.60
CA SER A 119 -11.44 -0.99 -9.77
C SER A 119 -11.90 -0.12 -8.60
N TRP A 120 -12.95 0.68 -8.79
CA TRP A 120 -13.57 1.47 -7.74
C TRP A 120 -14.23 0.60 -6.66
N GLY A 121 -14.90 -0.50 -7.07
CA GLY A 121 -15.54 -1.46 -6.16
C GLY A 121 -14.54 -2.39 -5.45
N LEU A 122 -13.26 -2.34 -5.79
CA LEU A 122 -12.25 -3.19 -5.15
C LEU A 122 -11.96 -2.72 -3.73
N LYS A 123 -12.12 -3.62 -2.77
CA LYS A 123 -11.78 -3.43 -1.36
C LYS A 123 -10.43 -4.09 -1.07
N LEU A 124 -9.60 -3.41 -0.31
CA LEU A 124 -8.29 -3.87 0.17
C LEU A 124 -8.37 -4.02 1.68
N PHE A 125 -8.17 -5.23 2.17
CA PHE A 125 -8.10 -5.52 3.60
C PHE A 125 -6.66 -5.83 3.95
N GLY A 126 -6.06 -5.00 4.78
CA GLY A 126 -4.74 -5.23 5.32
C GLY A 126 -4.84 -5.73 6.75
N LEU A 127 -4.22 -6.86 7.03
CA LEU A 127 -4.03 -7.38 8.38
C LEU A 127 -2.53 -7.42 8.65
N GLN A 128 -2.11 -6.80 9.75
CA GLN A 128 -0.72 -6.85 10.20
C GLN A 128 -0.69 -7.39 11.62
N LYS A 129 0.11 -8.44 11.86
CA LYS A 129 0.34 -8.98 13.21
C LYS A 129 1.82 -8.77 13.55
N LEU A 130 2.07 -7.99 14.61
CA LEU A 130 3.39 -7.73 15.16
C LEU A 130 3.29 -7.90 16.68
N ASP A 131 4.08 -8.77 17.27
CA ASP A 131 4.14 -9.03 18.72
C ASP A 131 2.76 -9.27 19.35
N GLY A 132 1.94 -10.09 18.70
CA GLY A 132 0.58 -10.37 19.15
C GLY A 132 -0.46 -9.28 18.87
N ARG A 133 -0.05 -8.10 18.40
CA ARG A 133 -0.95 -7.00 18.03
C ARG A 133 -1.44 -7.15 16.61
N VAL A 134 -2.73 -7.02 16.43
CA VAL A 134 -3.39 -7.08 15.12
C VAL A 134 -3.85 -5.69 14.74
N THR A 135 -3.46 -5.24 13.56
CA THR A 135 -3.94 -3.98 12.97
C THR A 135 -4.66 -4.30 11.68
N GLU A 136 -5.93 -3.96 11.61
CA GLU A 136 -6.75 -4.07 10.41
C GLU A 136 -6.84 -2.73 9.68
N SER A 137 -6.85 -2.77 8.35
CA SER A 137 -7.08 -1.61 7.52
C SER A 137 -8.02 -1.97 6.36
N TRP A 138 -9.01 -1.11 6.14
CA TRP A 138 -10.00 -1.25 5.07
C TRP A 138 -9.83 -0.08 4.11
N ARG A 139 -9.55 -0.34 2.84
CA ARG A 139 -9.17 0.69 1.88
C ARG A 139 -9.77 0.41 0.51
N ARG A 140 -9.86 1.46 -0.30
CA ARG A 140 -10.12 1.40 -1.74
C ARG A 140 -9.04 2.16 -2.47
N LEU A 141 -8.85 1.89 -3.76
CA LEU A 141 -7.91 2.67 -4.60
C LEU A 141 -8.52 4.00 -5.01
N TYR A 142 -9.78 3.98 -5.40
CA TYR A 142 -10.53 5.14 -5.88
C TYR A 142 -11.61 5.51 -4.89
N ALA A 143 -11.65 6.78 -4.53
CA ALA A 143 -12.71 7.33 -3.68
C ALA A 143 -13.98 7.53 -4.50
N GLU A 144 -13.82 8.12 -5.72
CA GLU A 144 -14.92 8.50 -6.57
C GLU A 144 -14.51 8.47 -8.04
N CYS A 145 -15.48 8.28 -8.93
CA CYS A 145 -15.30 8.44 -10.38
C CYS A 145 -16.56 9.03 -11.00
N GLU A 146 -16.40 10.08 -11.80
CA GLU A 146 -17.42 10.68 -12.64
C GLU A 146 -17.11 10.42 -14.10
N PHE A 147 -18.13 10.15 -14.88
CA PHE A 147 -17.98 9.99 -16.32
C PHE A 147 -18.73 11.09 -17.06
N GLN A 148 -18.09 11.64 -18.07
CA GLN A 148 -18.67 12.65 -18.94
C GLN A 148 -20.04 12.20 -19.47
N ASN A 149 -20.99 13.13 -19.51
CA ASN A 149 -22.39 12.93 -19.91
C ASN A 149 -23.20 12.01 -18.98
N GLU A 150 -22.73 11.67 -17.79
CA GLU A 150 -23.53 11.02 -16.76
C GLU A 150 -24.12 12.05 -15.78
N GLN A 151 -25.32 11.79 -15.30
CA GLN A 151 -25.98 12.64 -14.32
C GLN A 151 -25.36 12.46 -12.93
N ARG A 152 -25.09 13.56 -12.25
CA ARG A 152 -24.64 13.58 -10.86
C ARG A 152 -25.79 13.44 -9.88
N ALA A 153 -25.49 13.21 -8.61
CA ALA A 153 -26.49 13.10 -7.55
C ALA A 153 -27.27 14.40 -7.34
N ASP A 154 -26.71 15.56 -7.67
CA ASP A 154 -27.35 16.87 -7.62
C ASP A 154 -28.21 17.19 -8.86
N GLY A 155 -28.34 16.26 -9.82
CA GLY A 155 -29.09 16.41 -11.07
C GLY A 155 -28.30 17.08 -12.21
N SER A 156 -27.11 17.63 -11.97
CA SER A 156 -26.26 18.19 -13.02
C SER A 156 -25.63 17.09 -13.88
N VAL A 157 -25.16 17.46 -15.09
CA VAL A 157 -24.46 16.53 -16.00
C VAL A 157 -22.96 16.77 -15.94
N ALA A 158 -22.19 15.70 -15.82
CA ALA A 158 -20.72 15.78 -15.80
C ALA A 158 -20.18 16.23 -17.17
N ASP A 159 -19.37 17.26 -17.18
CA ASP A 159 -18.77 17.88 -18.35
C ASP A 159 -17.46 17.19 -18.81
N VAL A 160 -16.79 16.48 -17.91
CA VAL A 160 -15.52 15.79 -18.12
C VAL A 160 -15.44 14.56 -17.25
N ASN A 161 -14.61 13.56 -17.64
CA ASN A 161 -14.32 12.45 -16.74
C ASN A 161 -13.39 12.88 -15.62
N ARG A 162 -13.72 12.51 -14.39
CA ARG A 162 -12.93 12.78 -13.19
C ARG A 162 -12.72 11.50 -12.38
N LEU A 163 -11.55 11.37 -11.81
CA LEU A 163 -11.21 10.29 -10.90
C LEU A 163 -10.55 10.87 -9.64
N TRP A 164 -11.09 10.53 -8.48
CA TRP A 164 -10.47 10.82 -7.19
C TRP A 164 -9.80 9.56 -6.67
N LEU A 165 -8.48 9.62 -6.48
CA LEU A 165 -7.78 8.61 -5.71
C LEU A 165 -8.22 8.70 -4.25
N ALA A 166 -8.30 7.56 -3.57
CA ALA A 166 -8.53 7.57 -2.13
C ALA A 166 -7.41 8.35 -1.40
N PRO A 167 -7.72 9.12 -0.34
CA PRO A 167 -6.74 9.99 0.33
C PRO A 167 -5.45 9.25 0.71
N TRP A 168 -5.55 8.09 1.34
CA TRP A 168 -4.38 7.29 1.72
C TRP A 168 -3.48 6.93 0.54
N TYR A 169 -4.07 6.68 -0.64
CA TYR A 169 -3.33 6.30 -1.84
C TYR A 169 -2.64 7.50 -2.46
N LEU A 170 -3.34 8.62 -2.56
CA LEU A 170 -2.79 9.89 -3.01
C LEU A 170 -1.63 10.36 -2.09
N ASP A 171 -1.85 10.29 -0.77
CA ASP A 171 -0.83 10.63 0.23
C ASP A 171 0.39 9.72 0.14
N SER A 172 0.19 8.40 -0.06
CA SER A 172 1.28 7.45 -0.25
C SER A 172 2.11 7.75 -1.50
N LEU A 173 1.46 8.08 -2.61
CA LEU A 173 2.14 8.48 -3.84
C LEU A 173 2.93 9.79 -3.64
N ASN A 174 2.38 10.75 -2.92
CA ASN A 174 2.99 12.05 -2.65
C ASN A 174 4.09 11.98 -1.57
N ALA A 175 3.98 11.06 -0.61
CA ALA A 175 4.98 10.84 0.44
C ALA A 175 6.21 10.04 -0.01
N LEU A 176 6.36 9.76 -1.31
CA LEU A 176 7.46 8.98 -1.88
C LEU A 176 7.52 7.50 -1.42
N HIS A 177 6.46 6.96 -0.84
CA HIS A 177 6.29 5.51 -0.64
C HIS A 177 5.99 4.78 -1.97
N SER A 178 6.48 5.34 -3.05
CA SER A 178 6.27 4.90 -4.41
C SER A 178 7.58 4.45 -5.06
N ALA A 179 7.49 3.48 -5.95
CA ALA A 179 8.60 3.04 -6.78
C ALA A 179 8.46 3.58 -8.21
N PRO A 180 9.57 3.92 -8.87
CA PRO A 180 9.56 4.39 -10.25
C PRO A 180 9.32 3.23 -11.20
N VAL A 181 8.28 3.29 -12.01
CA VAL A 181 7.96 2.34 -13.07
C VAL A 181 8.17 3.02 -14.42
N ASP A 182 8.99 2.46 -15.29
CA ASP A 182 9.07 2.90 -16.67
C ASP A 182 7.83 2.43 -17.42
N TYR A 183 6.92 3.35 -17.73
CA TYR A 183 5.63 3.04 -18.33
C TYR A 183 5.77 2.56 -19.79
N ALA A 184 6.76 3.04 -20.54
CA ALA A 184 7.01 2.57 -21.89
C ALA A 184 7.50 1.12 -21.90
N LEU A 185 8.42 0.79 -21.00
CA LEU A 185 8.88 -0.57 -20.76
C LEU A 185 7.75 -1.48 -20.27
N TRP A 186 6.95 -0.99 -19.31
CA TRP A 186 5.79 -1.72 -18.81
C TRP A 186 4.83 -2.11 -19.94
N LYS A 187 4.54 -1.18 -20.87
CA LYS A 187 3.70 -1.45 -22.06
C LYS A 187 4.30 -2.55 -22.95
N ARG A 188 5.58 -2.46 -23.28
CA ARG A 188 6.25 -3.50 -24.10
C ARG A 188 6.15 -4.88 -23.44
N LEU A 189 6.36 -4.95 -22.13
CA LEU A 189 6.20 -6.20 -21.37
C LEU A 189 4.73 -6.67 -21.33
N GLU A 190 3.77 -5.74 -21.26
CA GLU A 190 2.35 -6.07 -21.31
C GLU A 190 1.93 -6.63 -22.67
N ASP A 191 2.57 -6.16 -23.76
CA ASP A 191 2.35 -6.67 -25.12
C ASP A 191 2.91 -8.10 -25.31
N VAL A 192 3.98 -8.47 -24.58
CA VAL A 192 4.45 -9.88 -24.48
C VAL A 192 3.45 -10.72 -23.69
N GLY A 193 2.96 -10.19 -22.58
CA GLY A 193 1.94 -10.83 -21.77
C GLY A 193 1.78 -10.19 -20.39
N PRO A 194 0.57 -10.27 -19.80
CA PRO A 194 0.29 -9.66 -18.50
C PRO A 194 1.17 -10.18 -17.36
N LEU A 195 1.70 -11.39 -17.48
CA LEU A 195 2.61 -11.97 -16.50
C LEU A 195 3.99 -11.28 -16.53
N ALA A 196 4.49 -10.92 -17.72
CA ALA A 196 5.78 -10.23 -17.84
C ALA A 196 5.76 -8.84 -17.21
N SER A 197 4.76 -8.03 -17.52
CA SER A 197 4.60 -6.71 -16.95
C SER A 197 4.28 -6.77 -15.43
N ARG A 198 3.53 -7.77 -14.98
CA ARG A 198 3.25 -7.99 -13.56
C ARG A 198 4.51 -8.40 -12.79
N LEU A 199 5.32 -9.27 -13.35
CA LEU A 199 6.58 -9.66 -12.74
C LEU A 199 7.55 -8.47 -12.66
N TYR A 200 7.59 -7.63 -13.70
CA TYR A 200 8.34 -6.37 -13.66
C TYR A 200 7.90 -5.46 -12.50
N GLU A 201 6.60 -5.23 -12.32
CA GLU A 201 6.07 -4.45 -11.18
C GLU A 201 6.56 -5.01 -9.84
N TYR A 202 6.47 -6.33 -9.67
CA TYR A 202 6.87 -6.99 -8.43
C TYR A 202 8.37 -6.89 -8.17
N LEU A 203 9.19 -6.97 -9.22
CA LEU A 203 10.64 -6.96 -9.11
C LEU A 203 11.21 -5.58 -8.74
N ILE A 204 10.58 -4.48 -9.19
CA ILE A 204 11.05 -3.12 -8.88
C ILE A 204 11.27 -2.93 -7.37
N PRO A 205 10.26 -3.05 -6.50
CA PRO A 205 10.45 -2.90 -5.07
C PRO A 205 11.16 -4.09 -4.42
N SER A 206 11.18 -5.27 -5.06
CA SER A 206 11.79 -6.47 -4.50
C SER A 206 13.31 -6.45 -4.63
N PHE A 207 13.85 -5.88 -5.73
CA PHE A 207 15.28 -5.67 -5.91
C PHE A 207 15.83 -4.43 -5.19
N PHE A 208 14.97 -3.64 -4.53
CA PHE A 208 15.46 -2.49 -3.78
C PHE A 208 16.50 -2.93 -2.73
N LYS A 209 17.73 -2.44 -2.83
CA LYS A 209 18.89 -2.83 -2.00
C LYS A 209 19.29 -4.32 -2.07
N ARG A 210 18.93 -5.03 -3.14
CA ARG A 210 19.28 -6.44 -3.33
C ARG A 210 19.72 -6.68 -4.76
N ASP A 211 20.76 -7.49 -4.95
CA ASP A 211 21.25 -7.87 -6.28
C ASP A 211 20.73 -9.25 -6.71
N ALA A 212 20.25 -10.04 -5.76
CA ALA A 212 19.63 -11.33 -6.00
C ALA A 212 18.36 -11.53 -5.18
N LEU A 213 17.43 -12.31 -5.73
CA LEU A 213 16.17 -12.70 -5.10
C LEU A 213 15.98 -14.20 -5.23
N GLU A 214 15.56 -14.83 -4.13
CA GLU A 214 15.09 -16.21 -4.14
C GLU A 214 13.59 -16.23 -3.85
N LEU A 215 12.81 -16.79 -4.75
CA LEU A 215 11.35 -16.84 -4.67
C LEU A 215 10.90 -18.28 -4.76
N GLY A 216 10.36 -18.82 -3.66
CA GLY A 216 9.67 -20.12 -3.69
C GLY A 216 8.47 -20.03 -4.63
N TYR A 217 8.15 -21.13 -5.33
CA TYR A 217 7.10 -21.16 -6.34
C TYR A 217 5.72 -20.76 -5.78
N ASP A 218 5.38 -21.22 -4.57
CA ASP A 218 4.11 -20.88 -3.91
C ASP A 218 3.99 -19.34 -3.68
N ARG A 219 5.09 -18.71 -3.27
CA ARG A 219 5.14 -17.26 -3.09
C ARG A 219 5.06 -16.53 -4.43
N LEU A 220 5.71 -17.06 -5.45
CA LEU A 220 5.70 -16.49 -6.79
C LEU A 220 4.28 -16.52 -7.37
N THR A 221 3.58 -17.65 -7.30
CA THR A 221 2.19 -17.78 -7.78
C THR A 221 1.20 -16.95 -6.98
N SER A 222 1.41 -16.80 -5.66
CA SER A 222 0.59 -15.90 -4.83
C SER A 222 0.76 -14.42 -5.20
N ALA A 223 1.98 -14.00 -5.55
CA ALA A 223 2.26 -12.62 -5.98
C ALA A 223 1.85 -12.34 -7.43
N MET A 224 1.90 -13.38 -8.27
CA MET A 224 1.47 -13.37 -9.67
C MET A 224 0.16 -14.13 -9.76
N PRO A 225 -1.03 -13.54 -9.79
CA PRO A 225 -2.30 -14.25 -9.67
C PRO A 225 -2.51 -15.23 -10.85
N VAL A 226 -1.74 -16.31 -10.82
CA VAL A 226 -1.73 -17.41 -11.78
C VAL A 226 -2.01 -18.73 -11.07
N VAL A 227 -2.59 -19.68 -11.79
CA VAL A 227 -2.83 -21.03 -11.26
C VAL A 227 -1.48 -21.72 -11.04
N ALA A 228 -1.28 -22.25 -9.84
CA ALA A 228 -0.07 -23.00 -9.52
C ALA A 228 -0.06 -24.35 -10.25
N GLU A 229 1.01 -24.61 -10.98
CA GLU A 229 1.22 -25.87 -11.70
C GLU A 229 1.81 -26.94 -10.78
N ALA A 230 1.23 -28.12 -10.79
CA ALA A 230 1.70 -29.22 -9.95
C ALA A 230 3.07 -29.79 -10.40
N ARG A 231 3.36 -29.75 -11.71
CA ARG A 231 4.61 -30.27 -12.27
C ARG A 231 5.63 -29.15 -12.47
N ARG A 232 6.87 -29.38 -12.01
CA ARG A 232 7.98 -28.43 -12.16
C ARG A 232 8.18 -27.96 -13.61
N SER A 233 8.11 -28.87 -14.57
CA SER A 233 8.26 -28.53 -16.00
C SER A 233 7.16 -27.59 -16.51
N HIS A 234 5.95 -27.72 -16.01
CA HIS A 234 4.84 -26.84 -16.35
C HIS A 234 5.01 -25.46 -15.68
N ALA A 235 5.45 -25.42 -14.42
CA ALA A 235 5.78 -24.19 -13.72
C ALA A 235 6.86 -23.41 -14.46
N ILE A 236 7.94 -24.04 -14.89
CA ILE A 236 9.01 -23.42 -15.68
C ILE A 236 8.45 -22.86 -16.99
N ARG A 237 7.69 -23.66 -17.74
CA ARG A 237 7.09 -23.25 -19.03
C ARG A 237 6.10 -22.09 -18.88
N GLN A 238 5.36 -22.03 -17.75
CA GLN A 238 4.42 -20.96 -17.49
C GLN A 238 5.10 -19.59 -17.36
N PHE A 239 6.29 -19.55 -16.73
CA PHE A 239 7.02 -18.31 -16.48
C PHE A 239 8.08 -18.00 -17.56
N ALA A 240 8.48 -18.96 -18.38
CA ALA A 240 9.57 -18.79 -19.34
C ALA A 240 9.40 -17.58 -20.26
N PRO A 241 8.26 -17.34 -20.95
CA PRO A 241 8.12 -16.19 -21.82
C PRO A 241 8.27 -14.84 -21.09
N ALA A 242 7.81 -14.76 -19.84
CA ALA A 242 7.94 -13.56 -19.03
C ALA A 242 9.38 -13.33 -18.58
N LEU A 243 10.09 -14.39 -18.19
CA LEU A 243 11.49 -14.32 -17.78
C LEU A 243 12.39 -13.95 -18.95
N ASP A 244 12.16 -14.54 -20.13
CA ASP A 244 12.90 -14.24 -21.35
C ASP A 244 12.74 -12.76 -21.75
N ALA A 245 11.50 -12.25 -21.69
CA ALA A 245 11.24 -10.84 -21.97
C ALA A 245 11.94 -9.90 -20.96
N LEU A 246 11.92 -10.25 -19.67
CA LEU A 246 12.60 -9.46 -18.64
C LEU A 246 14.13 -9.49 -18.81
N GLN A 247 14.70 -10.61 -19.24
CA GLN A 247 16.12 -10.70 -19.56
C GLN A 247 16.47 -9.86 -20.80
N ALA A 248 15.68 -9.95 -21.87
CA ALA A 248 15.87 -9.16 -23.08
C ALA A 248 15.83 -7.66 -22.83
N GLU A 249 14.98 -7.20 -21.92
CA GLU A 249 14.89 -5.79 -21.50
C GLU A 249 15.93 -5.42 -20.41
N GLY A 250 16.77 -6.34 -19.98
CA GLY A 250 17.81 -6.11 -18.99
C GLY A 250 17.29 -5.87 -17.56
N ILE A 251 16.07 -6.25 -17.26
CA ILE A 251 15.47 -6.16 -15.91
C ILE A 251 16.12 -7.18 -14.97
N ILE A 252 16.33 -8.38 -15.45
CA ILE A 252 17.08 -9.44 -14.78
C ILE A 252 18.28 -9.82 -15.67
N ALA A 253 19.41 -10.08 -15.02
CA ALA A 253 20.60 -10.59 -15.71
C ALA A 253 20.52 -12.10 -15.89
N GLN A 254 19.93 -12.80 -14.92
CA GLN A 254 19.81 -14.26 -14.92
C GLN A 254 18.56 -14.72 -14.18
N ALA A 255 17.97 -15.79 -14.69
CA ALA A 255 16.87 -16.53 -14.04
C ALA A 255 17.22 -18.01 -13.98
N LEU A 256 17.25 -18.60 -12.80
CA LEU A 256 17.57 -20.00 -12.59
C LEU A 256 16.48 -20.67 -11.75
N TRP A 257 16.02 -21.82 -12.20
CA TRP A 257 15.12 -22.68 -11.43
C TRP A 257 15.92 -23.71 -10.64
N ASP A 258 15.77 -23.68 -9.33
CA ASP A 258 16.42 -24.58 -8.36
C ASP A 258 15.36 -25.28 -7.51
N ALA A 259 15.78 -26.09 -6.56
CA ALA A 259 14.92 -26.76 -5.59
C ALA A 259 15.15 -26.17 -4.20
N MET A 260 14.08 -25.98 -3.44
CA MET A 260 14.18 -25.59 -2.03
C MET A 260 14.79 -26.72 -1.20
N LYS A 261 15.81 -26.41 -0.41
CA LYS A 261 16.41 -27.37 0.53
C LYS A 261 15.34 -27.93 1.48
N GLY A 262 15.33 -29.25 1.64
CA GLY A 262 14.43 -29.97 2.54
C GLY A 262 13.03 -30.31 1.97
N THR A 263 12.46 -29.51 1.08
CA THR A 263 11.12 -29.75 0.51
C THR A 263 11.12 -30.17 -0.95
N GLY A 264 12.22 -29.97 -1.68
CA GLY A 264 12.33 -30.22 -3.12
C GLY A 264 11.41 -29.34 -4.00
N ARG A 265 10.64 -28.42 -3.42
CA ARG A 265 9.75 -27.53 -4.16
C ARG A 265 10.53 -26.60 -5.07
N PRO A 266 9.99 -26.23 -6.24
CA PRO A 266 10.67 -25.28 -7.14
C PRO A 266 10.87 -23.92 -6.46
N LYS A 267 12.04 -23.34 -6.66
CA LYS A 267 12.33 -21.94 -6.37
C LYS A 267 12.97 -21.28 -7.59
N LEU A 268 12.64 -20.01 -7.79
CA LEU A 268 13.21 -19.16 -8.82
C LEU A 268 14.27 -18.26 -8.19
N VAL A 269 15.50 -18.32 -8.69
CA VAL A 269 16.61 -17.44 -8.32
C VAL A 269 16.79 -16.43 -9.44
N LEU A 270 16.69 -15.16 -9.10
CA LEU A 270 16.80 -14.04 -10.03
C LEU A 270 17.98 -13.16 -9.65
N THR A 271 18.79 -12.79 -10.63
CA THR A 271 19.84 -11.77 -10.48
C THR A 271 19.36 -10.47 -11.11
N ARG A 272 19.54 -9.35 -10.41
CA ARG A 272 19.16 -8.03 -10.89
C ARG A 272 19.91 -7.67 -12.18
N GLY A 273 19.18 -7.18 -13.16
CA GLY A 273 19.76 -6.69 -14.40
C GLY A 273 20.09 -5.19 -14.37
N PRO A 274 20.84 -4.71 -15.36
CA PRO A 274 21.33 -3.33 -15.43
C PRO A 274 20.21 -2.29 -15.57
N ALA A 275 19.04 -2.66 -16.10
CA ALA A 275 17.91 -1.74 -16.23
C ALA A 275 17.27 -1.37 -14.88
N LEU A 276 17.39 -2.23 -13.85
CA LEU A 276 16.98 -1.98 -12.47
C LEU A 276 18.14 -1.61 -11.54
N ALA A 277 19.37 -1.52 -12.04
CA ALA A 277 20.47 -1.01 -11.24
C ALA A 277 20.11 0.40 -10.73
N PRO A 278 20.48 0.76 -9.47
CA PRO A 278 20.42 2.12 -9.04
C PRO A 278 21.18 2.94 -10.06
N ARG A 279 20.47 3.78 -10.79
CA ARG A 279 21.19 4.73 -11.65
C ARG A 279 21.84 5.70 -10.69
N GLU A 280 23.15 5.78 -10.75
CA GLU A 280 23.81 7.03 -10.45
C GLU A 280 23.02 8.10 -11.25
N PRO A 281 22.61 9.19 -10.58
CA PRO A 281 21.92 10.25 -11.31
C PRO A 281 22.79 10.55 -12.52
N VAL A 282 22.28 10.27 -13.73
CA VAL A 282 22.95 10.70 -14.95
C VAL A 282 22.97 12.21 -14.83
N VAL A 283 24.09 12.72 -14.44
CA VAL A 283 24.43 14.14 -14.51
C VAL A 283 24.32 14.46 -15.99
N ARG A 284 23.13 14.89 -16.45
CA ARG A 284 23.04 15.66 -17.66
C ARG A 284 23.72 16.96 -17.30
N ASP A 285 24.76 17.29 -18.00
CA ASP A 285 25.58 18.50 -17.82
C ASP A 285 24.83 19.83 -17.97
N GLU A 286 23.50 19.81 -17.92
CA GLU A 286 22.64 21.00 -17.88
C GLU A 286 21.87 21.15 -16.57
N GLY A 287 22.13 20.33 -15.55
CA GLY A 287 21.47 20.39 -14.24
C GLY A 287 22.28 19.70 -13.17
N GLY A 288 23.42 20.26 -12.81
CA GLY A 288 24.23 19.77 -11.69
C GLY A 288 23.41 19.75 -10.38
N PRO A 289 23.93 19.10 -9.29
CA PRO A 289 23.26 19.08 -7.98
C PRO A 289 22.83 20.46 -7.52
N ALA A 290 23.47 21.53 -8.01
CA ALA A 290 23.08 22.90 -7.83
C ALA A 290 21.74 23.28 -8.48
N ALA A 291 21.35 22.68 -9.60
CA ALA A 291 20.06 23.00 -10.26
C ALA A 291 18.88 22.26 -9.61
N ALA A 292 19.08 21.00 -9.23
CA ALA A 292 18.07 20.24 -8.46
C ALA A 292 17.85 20.87 -7.07
N ASP A 293 18.93 21.26 -6.40
CA ASP A 293 18.91 21.96 -5.13
C ASP A 293 18.26 23.36 -5.28
N ARG A 294 18.54 24.07 -6.37
CA ARG A 294 17.88 25.32 -6.71
C ARG A 294 16.40 25.16 -6.96
N ALA A 295 15.98 24.15 -7.73
CA ALA A 295 14.56 23.88 -7.99
C ALA A 295 13.79 23.52 -6.70
N MET A 296 14.43 22.83 -5.76
CA MET A 296 13.84 22.54 -4.44
C MET A 296 13.69 23.80 -3.60
N ARG A 297 14.68 24.69 -3.60
CA ARG A 297 14.61 26.00 -2.93
C ARG A 297 13.54 26.88 -3.55
N ASP A 298 13.45 26.94 -4.88
CA ASP A 298 12.44 27.69 -5.61
C ASP A 298 11.02 27.27 -5.22
N LYS A 299 10.77 25.97 -5.03
CA LYS A 299 9.48 25.45 -4.56
C LYS A 299 9.12 25.94 -3.16
N VAL A 300 10.07 25.92 -2.22
CA VAL A 300 9.84 26.39 -0.85
C VAL A 300 9.60 27.91 -0.85
N ILE A 301 10.34 28.67 -1.65
CA ILE A 301 10.18 30.11 -1.79
C ILE A 301 8.82 30.46 -2.40
N ALA A 302 8.43 29.77 -3.48
CA ALA A 302 7.13 29.97 -4.13
C ALA A 302 5.97 29.68 -3.17
N ALA A 303 6.06 28.58 -2.40
CA ALA A 303 5.06 28.24 -1.39
C ALA A 303 4.98 29.32 -0.29
N PHE A 304 6.11 29.85 0.17
CA PHE A 304 6.15 30.93 1.16
C PHE A 304 5.44 32.18 0.65
N TYR A 305 5.78 32.68 -0.53
CA TYR A 305 5.17 33.89 -1.09
C TYR A 305 3.69 33.69 -1.47
N SER A 306 3.31 32.48 -1.92
CA SER A 306 1.90 32.13 -2.11
C SER A 306 1.09 32.23 -0.82
N LEU A 307 1.62 31.76 0.33
CA LEU A 307 0.99 31.90 1.64
C LEU A 307 0.89 33.37 2.12
N LEU A 308 1.76 34.21 1.63
CA LEU A 308 1.69 35.66 1.87
C LEU A 308 0.72 36.37 0.92
N GLY A 309 0.24 35.72 -0.14
CA GLY A 309 -0.59 36.33 -1.19
C GLY A 309 0.21 37.30 -2.06
N LYS A 310 1.53 37.08 -2.25
CA LYS A 310 2.43 37.96 -2.97
C LYS A 310 3.11 37.22 -4.12
N ASP A 311 3.19 37.89 -5.26
CA ASP A 311 4.00 37.45 -6.40
C ASP A 311 5.30 38.28 -6.39
N ILE A 312 6.34 37.77 -5.78
CA ILE A 312 7.63 38.44 -5.60
C ILE A 312 8.72 37.59 -6.28
N ARG A 313 9.62 38.28 -6.98
CA ARG A 313 10.82 37.66 -7.51
C ARG A 313 11.74 37.23 -6.35
N PRO A 314 12.13 35.93 -6.27
CA PRO A 314 13.02 35.44 -5.22
C PRO A 314 14.35 36.21 -5.17
N MET A 315 14.78 36.57 -3.96
CA MET A 315 16.07 37.18 -3.73
C MET A 315 17.12 36.12 -3.35
N ARG A 316 18.40 36.46 -3.48
CA ARG A 316 19.52 35.59 -3.08
C ARG A 316 19.42 35.15 -1.60
N ALA A 317 18.93 36.02 -0.75
CA ALA A 317 18.68 35.73 0.67
C ALA A 317 17.61 34.66 0.89
N ASP A 318 16.55 34.63 0.07
CA ASP A 318 15.48 33.65 0.17
C ASP A 318 15.99 32.25 -0.16
N HIS A 319 16.85 32.10 -1.18
CA HIS A 319 17.48 30.83 -1.52
C HIS A 319 18.40 30.30 -0.41
N ALA A 320 19.07 31.17 0.34
CA ALA A 320 19.89 30.80 1.49
C ALA A 320 19.01 30.26 2.61
N VAL A 321 17.93 30.97 2.95
CA VAL A 321 16.97 30.56 3.98
C VAL A 321 16.25 29.25 3.59
N ALA A 322 15.77 29.16 2.35
CA ALA A 322 15.14 27.94 1.86
C ALA A 322 16.10 26.74 1.94
N GLY A 323 17.37 26.93 1.57
CA GLY A 323 18.40 25.91 1.70
C GLY A 323 18.61 25.46 3.15
N GLU A 324 18.62 26.40 4.10
CA GLU A 324 18.76 26.11 5.52
C GLU A 324 17.54 25.34 6.08
N LEU A 325 16.32 25.72 5.72
CA LEU A 325 15.11 25.02 6.11
C LEU A 325 15.08 23.59 5.57
N ILE A 326 15.46 23.42 4.30
CA ILE A 326 15.55 22.11 3.64
C ILE A 326 16.60 21.23 4.30
N ALA A 327 17.75 21.79 4.65
CA ALA A 327 18.83 21.04 5.31
C ALA A 327 18.42 20.51 6.69
N ARG A 328 17.56 21.24 7.43
CA ARG A 328 17.08 20.87 8.76
C ARG A 328 16.10 19.69 8.76
N VAL A 329 15.11 19.70 7.86
CA VAL A 329 14.00 18.73 7.92
C VAL A 329 13.64 18.11 6.56
N GLY A 330 14.32 18.43 5.50
CA GLY A 330 14.02 18.01 4.14
C GLY A 330 12.88 18.81 3.49
N VAL A 331 12.80 18.78 2.16
CA VAL A 331 11.84 19.58 1.37
C VAL A 331 10.39 19.33 1.76
N VAL A 332 10.00 18.05 1.86
CA VAL A 332 8.60 17.66 2.12
C VAL A 332 8.13 18.14 3.47
N ARG A 333 8.96 17.96 4.50
CA ARG A 333 8.63 18.39 5.86
C ARG A 333 8.65 19.92 5.98
N THR A 334 9.56 20.59 5.27
CA THR A 334 9.57 22.04 5.17
C THR A 334 8.26 22.58 4.60
N LEU A 335 7.79 22.05 3.48
CA LEU A 335 6.53 22.47 2.85
C LEU A 335 5.32 22.20 3.73
N LYS A 336 5.31 21.10 4.49
CA LYS A 336 4.23 20.76 5.43
C LYS A 336 4.17 21.71 6.62
N LEU A 337 5.32 22.12 7.15
CA LEU A 337 5.39 22.97 8.35
C LEU A 337 5.29 24.48 8.01
N LEU A 338 5.52 24.84 6.74
CA LEU A 338 5.57 26.22 6.28
C LEU A 338 4.29 27.02 6.56
N PRO A 339 3.06 26.50 6.33
CA PRO A 339 1.83 27.25 6.61
C PRO A 339 1.71 27.68 8.07
N GLU A 340 2.04 26.79 9.00
CA GLU A 340 1.98 27.05 10.43
C GLU A 340 3.04 28.06 10.86
N ALA A 341 4.26 27.93 10.34
CA ALA A 341 5.33 28.89 10.60
C ALA A 341 5.00 30.30 10.10
N VAL A 342 4.41 30.41 8.90
CA VAL A 342 3.92 31.67 8.34
C VAL A 342 2.77 32.24 9.18
N ARG A 343 1.86 31.42 9.65
CA ARG A 343 0.76 31.83 10.53
C ARG A 343 1.29 32.44 11.83
N ARG A 344 2.25 31.80 12.49
CA ARG A 344 2.89 32.30 13.73
C ARG A 344 3.67 33.59 13.47
N MET A 345 4.40 33.64 12.38
CA MET A 345 5.12 34.85 11.97
C MET A 345 4.16 36.04 11.80
N LYS A 346 3.05 35.85 11.05
CA LYS A 346 2.04 36.91 10.83
C LYS A 346 1.32 37.33 12.11
N ALA A 347 1.07 36.40 13.03
CA ALA A 347 0.43 36.70 14.30
C ALA A 347 1.26 37.62 15.17
N ARG A 348 2.58 37.53 15.14
CA ARG A 348 3.49 38.40 15.92
C ARG A 348 3.95 39.63 15.16
N PHE A 349 4.10 39.53 13.82
CA PHE A 349 4.58 40.63 12.99
C PHE A 349 3.72 40.74 11.73
N ARG A 350 2.67 41.55 11.76
CA ARG A 350 1.75 41.76 10.63
C ARG A 350 2.46 42.15 9.31
N ASN A 351 3.60 42.82 9.39
CA ASN A 351 4.37 43.32 8.27
C ASN A 351 5.60 42.46 7.93
N ALA A 352 5.74 41.27 8.49
CA ALA A 352 6.85 40.39 8.14
C ALA A 352 6.61 39.78 6.74
N GLU A 353 7.50 40.12 5.80
CA GLU A 353 7.35 39.77 4.38
C GLU A 353 8.55 39.02 3.82
N THR A 354 9.57 38.73 4.65
CA THR A 354 10.82 38.11 4.22
C THR A 354 10.96 36.69 4.80
N MET A 355 11.53 35.80 4.02
CA MET A 355 11.82 34.43 4.49
C MET A 355 12.79 34.41 5.68
N GLY A 356 13.67 35.40 5.83
CA GLY A 356 14.58 35.49 6.97
C GLY A 356 13.87 35.58 8.31
N ALA A 357 12.69 36.21 8.37
CA ALA A 357 11.87 36.27 9.57
C ALA A 357 11.27 34.92 9.95
N LEU A 358 11.15 33.99 9.01
CA LEU A 358 10.53 32.68 9.19
C LEU A 358 11.39 31.73 10.03
N LEU A 359 12.73 31.80 9.92
CA LEU A 359 13.66 30.86 10.59
C LEU A 359 13.37 30.73 12.08
N ARG A 360 13.10 31.84 12.75
CA ARG A 360 12.85 31.88 14.19
C ARG A 360 11.59 31.10 14.60
N TYR A 361 10.55 31.15 13.79
CA TYR A 361 9.27 30.47 14.06
C TYR A 361 9.28 29.02 13.60
N PHE A 362 10.11 28.72 12.61
CA PHE A 362 10.21 27.36 12.07
C PHE A 362 10.74 26.37 13.09
N ASP A 363 11.69 26.78 13.93
CA ASP A 363 12.23 25.94 15.03
C ASP A 363 11.17 25.66 16.11
N GLU A 364 10.28 26.61 16.38
CA GLU A 364 9.16 26.40 17.29
C GLU A 364 8.17 25.39 16.72
N VAL A 365 7.84 25.51 15.44
CA VAL A 365 6.92 24.61 14.74
C VAL A 365 7.49 23.18 14.62
N ILE A 366 8.80 23.04 14.38
CA ILE A 366 9.47 21.73 14.38
C ILE A 366 9.30 21.05 15.75
N ARG A 367 9.63 21.77 16.82
CA ARG A 367 9.53 21.21 18.20
C ARG A 367 8.11 20.81 18.56
N ASP A 368 7.12 21.60 18.18
CA ASP A 368 5.73 21.28 18.48
C ASP A 368 5.25 20.08 17.66
N ALA A 369 5.59 20.02 16.38
CA ALA A 369 5.29 18.88 15.51
C ALA A 369 5.98 17.58 15.99
N GLU A 370 7.14 17.66 16.62
CA GLU A 370 7.82 16.53 17.23
C GLU A 370 7.11 16.08 18.50
N ARG A 371 6.69 17.01 19.36
CA ARG A 371 5.88 16.72 20.56
C ARG A 371 4.54 16.06 20.22
N GLU A 372 3.85 16.58 19.21
CA GLU A 372 2.60 15.99 18.71
C GLU A 372 2.82 14.56 18.22
N ARG A 373 3.86 14.33 17.43
CA ARG A 373 4.22 13.01 16.93
C ARG A 373 4.60 12.03 18.06
N GLU A 374 5.30 12.50 19.09
CA GLU A 374 5.61 11.71 20.27
C GLU A 374 4.35 11.38 21.07
N ALA A 375 3.45 12.35 21.24
CA ALA A 375 2.16 12.15 21.91
C ALA A 375 1.29 11.14 21.16
N GLU A 376 1.16 11.29 19.83
CA GLU A 376 0.47 10.33 18.96
C GLU A 376 1.09 8.93 19.05
N SER A 377 2.43 8.86 19.08
CA SER A 377 3.14 7.59 19.23
C SER A 377 2.89 6.94 20.59
N ARG A 378 2.82 7.72 21.67
CA ARG A 378 2.45 7.22 23.02
C ARG A 378 1.03 6.70 23.04
N THR A 379 0.09 7.49 22.52
CA THR A 379 -1.33 7.10 22.46
C THR A 379 -1.52 5.84 21.62
N ALA A 380 -0.82 5.74 20.48
CA ALA A 380 -0.83 4.55 19.63
C ALA A 380 -0.24 3.33 20.35
N ARG A 381 0.85 3.51 21.14
CA ARG A 381 1.44 2.42 21.94
C ARG A 381 0.50 1.96 23.05
N GLU A 382 -0.17 2.88 23.73
CA GLU A 382 -1.15 2.56 24.78
C GLU A 382 -2.36 1.83 24.21
N ARG A 383 -2.91 2.31 23.09
CA ARG A 383 -4.00 1.65 22.38
C ARG A 383 -3.60 0.23 21.94
N ASN A 384 -2.44 0.09 21.33
CA ASN A 384 -1.93 -1.20 20.91
C ASN A 384 -1.70 -2.15 22.10
N ARG A 385 -1.26 -1.64 23.27
CA ARG A 385 -1.09 -2.44 24.49
C ARG A 385 -2.45 -2.95 25.00
N ARG A 386 -3.46 -2.09 24.99
CA ARG A 386 -4.82 -2.45 25.39
C ARG A 386 -5.45 -3.49 24.46
N ASP A 387 -5.26 -3.31 23.14
CA ASP A 387 -5.76 -4.26 22.14
C ASP A 387 -5.07 -5.63 22.27
N ALA A 388 -3.77 -5.66 22.58
CA ALA A 388 -3.03 -6.89 22.85
C ALA A 388 -3.49 -7.60 24.13
N GLU A 389 -3.86 -6.85 25.15
CA GLU A 389 -4.40 -7.38 26.39
C GLU A 389 -5.77 -8.02 26.18
N LEU A 390 -6.66 -7.34 25.43
CA LEU A 390 -7.96 -7.87 25.03
C LEU A 390 -7.85 -9.12 24.14
N ALA A 391 -6.90 -9.14 23.21
CA ALA A 391 -6.67 -10.30 22.34
C ALA A 391 -6.19 -11.53 23.16
N ARG A 392 -5.30 -11.34 24.13
CA ARG A 392 -4.86 -12.41 25.04
C ARG A 392 -6.02 -12.96 25.88
N GLN A 393 -6.86 -12.07 26.36
CA GLN A 393 -8.03 -12.44 27.15
C GLN A 393 -9.00 -13.26 26.29
N GLY A 394 -9.26 -12.86 25.04
CA GLY A 394 -10.08 -13.62 24.11
C GLY A 394 -9.51 -15.02 23.79
N GLU A 395 -8.17 -15.13 23.59
CA GLU A 395 -7.52 -16.42 23.40
C GLU A 395 -7.61 -17.35 24.64
N GLU A 396 -7.51 -16.76 25.84
CA GLU A 396 -7.70 -17.52 27.09
C GLU A 396 -9.14 -18.01 27.23
N ASP A 397 -10.12 -17.15 26.96
CA ASP A 397 -11.54 -17.50 27.03
C ASP A 397 -11.90 -18.59 26.00
N GLU A 398 -11.39 -18.49 24.76
CA GLU A 398 -11.59 -19.55 23.75
C GLU A 398 -10.97 -20.90 24.15
N ARG A 399 -9.78 -20.87 24.76
CA ARG A 399 -9.14 -22.10 25.27
C ARG A 399 -9.93 -22.73 26.40
N GLU A 400 -10.43 -21.94 27.31
CA GLU A 400 -11.23 -22.47 28.43
C GLU A 400 -12.60 -22.97 27.92
N ALA A 401 -13.22 -22.30 26.95
CA ALA A 401 -14.43 -22.78 26.30
C ALA A 401 -14.21 -24.11 25.56
N ALA A 402 -13.11 -24.24 24.83
CA ALA A 402 -12.74 -25.48 24.15
C ALA A 402 -12.51 -26.65 25.13
N ARG A 403 -11.91 -26.36 26.29
CA ARG A 403 -11.71 -27.34 27.34
C ARG A 403 -13.02 -27.78 27.97
N TRP A 404 -13.90 -26.80 28.24
CA TRP A 404 -15.25 -27.11 28.71
C TRP A 404 -15.98 -28.04 27.77
N ALA A 405 -15.92 -27.79 26.48
CA ALA A 405 -16.53 -28.65 25.45
C ALA A 405 -15.90 -30.05 25.37
N GLY A 406 -14.64 -30.21 25.77
CA GLY A 406 -13.92 -31.47 25.80
C GLY A 406 -14.16 -32.33 27.05
N LEU A 407 -14.86 -31.79 28.08
CA LEU A 407 -15.20 -32.58 29.28
C LEU A 407 -16.35 -33.57 29.00
N SER A 408 -16.32 -34.70 29.69
CA SER A 408 -17.44 -35.67 29.64
C SER A 408 -18.72 -35.06 30.23
N ASP A 409 -19.88 -35.55 29.80
CA ASP A 409 -21.18 -35.10 30.32
C ASP A 409 -21.27 -35.19 31.84
N ARG A 410 -20.64 -36.22 32.42
CA ARG A 410 -20.57 -36.39 33.87
C ARG A 410 -19.78 -35.31 34.59
N GLU A 411 -18.65 -34.91 34.04
CA GLU A 411 -17.80 -33.83 34.57
C GLU A 411 -18.47 -32.46 34.44
N GLN A 412 -19.08 -32.21 33.28
CA GLN A 412 -19.84 -30.97 33.05
C GLN A 412 -21.02 -30.87 34.02
N ALA A 413 -21.75 -31.96 34.26
CA ALA A 413 -22.86 -32.01 35.18
C ALA A 413 -22.39 -31.77 36.64
N ALA A 414 -21.25 -32.30 37.04
CA ALA A 414 -20.70 -32.10 38.36
C ALA A 414 -20.31 -30.60 38.61
N ILE A 415 -19.65 -30.01 37.61
CA ILE A 415 -19.27 -28.56 37.68
C ILE A 415 -20.53 -27.68 37.70
N ARG A 416 -21.53 -27.97 36.85
CA ARG A 416 -22.82 -27.24 36.84
C ARG A 416 -23.53 -27.34 38.18
N ALA A 417 -23.59 -28.49 38.80
CA ALA A 417 -24.18 -28.67 40.10
C ALA A 417 -23.47 -27.86 41.17
N ALA A 418 -22.14 -27.83 41.15
CA ALA A 418 -21.33 -27.03 42.08
C ALA A 418 -21.55 -25.51 41.89
N VAL A 419 -21.60 -25.02 40.64
CA VAL A 419 -21.87 -23.61 40.34
C VAL A 419 -23.27 -23.18 40.78
N LEU A 420 -24.27 -24.03 40.55
CA LEU A 420 -25.65 -23.74 40.99
C LEU A 420 -25.83 -23.85 42.51
N ALA A 421 -25.07 -24.69 43.20
CA ALA A 421 -25.06 -24.73 44.66
C ALA A 421 -24.48 -23.43 45.27
N GLU A 422 -23.45 -22.86 44.66
CA GLU A 422 -22.86 -21.57 45.12
C GLU A 422 -23.70 -20.36 44.71
N HIS A 423 -24.34 -20.44 43.53
CA HIS A 423 -25.10 -19.33 42.97
C HIS A 423 -26.51 -19.79 42.51
N PRO A 424 -27.43 -20.05 43.48
CA PRO A 424 -28.77 -20.56 43.15
C PRO A 424 -29.59 -19.67 42.22
N ALA A 425 -29.33 -18.36 42.22
CA ALA A 425 -30.02 -17.40 41.36
C ALA A 425 -29.76 -17.60 39.86
N LEU A 426 -28.67 -18.27 39.49
CA LEU A 426 -28.29 -18.54 38.06
C LEU A 426 -29.26 -19.50 37.40
N CYS A 427 -30.05 -20.28 38.14
CA CYS A 427 -31.08 -21.15 37.57
C CYS A 427 -32.11 -20.37 36.72
N ARG A 428 -32.28 -19.06 36.96
CA ARG A 428 -33.17 -18.18 36.17
C ARG A 428 -32.55 -17.66 34.88
N PHE A 429 -31.22 -17.88 34.65
CA PHE A 429 -30.47 -17.38 33.52
C PHE A 429 -29.62 -18.49 32.89
N PRO A 430 -30.22 -19.45 32.16
CA PRO A 430 -29.52 -20.60 31.63
C PRO A 430 -28.27 -20.27 30.82
N GLN A 431 -28.31 -19.18 30.04
CA GLN A 431 -27.19 -18.69 29.22
C GLN A 431 -25.97 -18.24 30.06
N MET A 432 -26.15 -17.91 31.32
CA MET A 432 -25.06 -17.51 32.20
C MET A 432 -24.42 -18.69 32.95
N ILE A 433 -25.10 -19.84 33.00
CA ILE A 433 -24.60 -21.02 33.74
C ILE A 433 -23.32 -21.52 33.09
N GLU A 434 -23.32 -21.68 31.78
CA GLU A 434 -22.16 -22.17 31.03
C GLU A 434 -20.94 -21.26 31.18
N ALA A 435 -21.11 -19.96 31.05
CA ALA A 435 -20.03 -18.98 31.24
C ALA A 435 -19.45 -19.05 32.69
N ASN A 436 -20.30 -19.25 33.71
CA ASN A 436 -19.83 -19.40 35.08
C ASN A 436 -19.15 -20.75 35.32
N CYS A 437 -19.54 -21.82 34.61
CA CYS A 437 -18.88 -23.12 34.68
C CYS A 437 -17.47 -23.05 34.06
N ILE A 438 -17.32 -22.39 32.90
CA ILE A 438 -16.03 -22.15 32.24
C ILE A 438 -15.13 -21.32 33.16
N HIS A 439 -15.65 -20.25 33.73
CA HIS A 439 -14.91 -19.42 34.68
C HIS A 439 -14.44 -20.17 35.94
N ARG A 440 -15.28 -21.01 36.53
CA ARG A 440 -14.91 -21.89 37.64
C ARG A 440 -13.81 -22.86 37.28
N LEU A 441 -13.89 -23.46 36.11
CA LEU A 441 -12.86 -24.36 35.58
C LEU A 441 -11.50 -23.65 35.49
N ALA A 442 -11.49 -22.41 35.01
CA ALA A 442 -10.30 -21.57 34.90
C ALA A 442 -9.72 -21.23 36.31
N GLN A 443 -10.58 -20.88 37.29
CA GLN A 443 -10.15 -20.56 38.66
C GLN A 443 -9.55 -21.76 39.38
N GLY A 444 -10.15 -22.93 39.23
CA GLY A 444 -9.67 -24.17 39.91
C GLY A 444 -8.23 -24.52 39.49
N ARG A 445 -7.85 -24.25 38.26
CA ARG A 445 -6.49 -24.47 37.75
C ARG A 445 -5.48 -23.42 38.24
N LYS A 446 -5.86 -22.16 38.27
CA LYS A 446 -5.00 -21.09 38.84
C LYS A 446 -4.66 -21.42 40.30
N ALA A 447 -5.61 -22.01 41.05
CA ALA A 447 -5.39 -22.45 42.45
C ALA A 447 -4.52 -23.72 42.52
N ALA A 448 -4.56 -24.58 41.53
CA ALA A 448 -3.75 -25.83 41.45
C ALA A 448 -2.32 -25.64 40.99
N GLY A 449 -1.93 -24.42 40.54
CA GLY A 449 -0.55 -24.10 40.11
C GLY A 449 -0.10 -24.79 38.82
N GLU A 450 -1.03 -25.28 37.95
CA GLU A 450 -0.66 -25.92 36.71
C GLU A 450 -0.13 -24.90 35.69
N PRO A 451 1.10 -25.12 35.15
CA PRO A 451 1.66 -24.20 34.16
C PRO A 451 0.85 -24.25 32.88
N ASN A 452 0.66 -23.08 32.26
CA ASN A 452 0.10 -22.96 30.91
C ASN A 452 0.99 -23.76 29.94
N SER A 453 0.68 -25.02 29.67
CA SER A 453 1.37 -25.83 28.69
C SER A 453 1.13 -25.26 27.28
N SER A 454 2.01 -24.38 26.86
CA SER A 454 2.19 -23.99 25.46
C SER A 454 3.27 -24.87 24.85
N THR A 455 2.91 -26.04 24.36
CA THR A 455 3.75 -26.81 23.44
C THR A 455 2.84 -27.67 22.56
N GLY A 456 2.84 -27.33 21.29
CA GLY A 456 2.20 -28.07 20.22
C GLY A 456 2.28 -27.26 18.94
#